data_d9f6253538905381ce58012a7d581f96
#
_entry.id   d9f6253538905381ce58012a7d581f96
#
_cell.length_a   1.000
_cell.length_b   1.000
_cell.length_c   1.000
_cell.angle_alpha   90.00
_cell.angle_beta   90.00
_cell.angle_gamma   90.00
#
_symmetry.space_group_name_H-M   'P 1'
#
loop_
_entity.id
_entity.type
_entity.pdbx_description
1 polymer ?
#
loop_
_entity_poly.entity_id
_entity_poly.type
_entity_poly.pdbx_seq_one_letter_code
_entity_poly.pdbx_strand_id
1 'polypeptide(L)'
;MFWFDKQDPRALFVDIRRETWITDTRPGASPTVVNPDVLADFSNLPFPDNSFPLVIFDPPHLVRNGKQSRMSRKYGDLKGDWREMIRKGFAECFRVLKPEGTLVFKWNELDVSVAEVMALTPERPLVGNRKPATSKTHWLVYLKPNDRGERPERITPGAHEKGNCERSL
;
A
#
# COMPACT_ATOMS: atom_id res chain seq x y z
N MET A 1 -12.64 5.76 -1.69
CA MET A 1 -11.97 4.83 -0.78
C MET A 1 -12.05 3.46 -1.43
N PHE A 2 -11.01 2.65 -1.46
CA PHE A 2 -10.96 1.39 -2.22
C PHE A 2 -11.35 0.14 -1.40
N TRP A 3 -11.56 0.29 -0.09
CA TRP A 3 -12.01 -0.80 0.76
C TRP A 3 -13.50 -1.05 0.57
N PHE A 4 -13.86 -2.28 0.28
CA PHE A 4 -15.27 -2.72 0.16
C PHE A 4 -15.91 -2.85 1.53
N ASP A 5 -15.19 -3.42 2.49
CA ASP A 5 -15.61 -3.55 3.88
C ASP A 5 -14.47 -3.11 4.80
N LYS A 6 -14.75 -2.16 5.68
CA LYS A 6 -13.81 -1.68 6.68
C LYS A 6 -13.85 -2.46 7.99
N GLN A 7 -14.73 -3.41 8.08
CA GLN A 7 -14.88 -4.30 9.23
C GLN A 7 -14.49 -5.74 8.88
N ASP A 8 -13.89 -5.96 7.70
CA ASP A 8 -13.43 -7.28 7.27
C ASP A 8 -12.39 -7.82 8.27
N PRO A 9 -12.68 -8.96 8.96
CA PRO A 9 -11.78 -9.50 9.99
C PRO A 9 -10.42 -9.99 9.45
N ARG A 10 -10.26 -10.05 8.14
CA ARG A 10 -8.97 -10.39 7.49
C ARG A 10 -8.05 -9.19 7.34
N ALA A 11 -8.56 -7.97 7.56
CA ALA A 11 -7.81 -6.72 7.44
C ALA A 11 -7.63 -6.07 8.80
N LEU A 12 -6.44 -5.51 9.03
CA LEU A 12 -6.11 -4.72 10.20
C LEU A 12 -5.75 -3.31 9.73
N PHE A 13 -6.47 -2.31 10.25
CA PHE A 13 -6.32 -0.92 9.84
C PHE A 13 -5.46 -0.15 10.83
N VAL A 14 -4.49 0.57 10.31
CA VAL A 14 -3.56 1.41 11.09
C VAL A 14 -3.68 2.85 10.64
N ASP A 15 -3.83 3.78 11.56
CA ASP A 15 -3.72 5.23 11.34
C ASP A 15 -3.14 5.87 12.61
N ILE A 16 -2.45 6.97 12.46
CA ILE A 16 -1.95 7.76 13.60
C ILE A 16 -3.06 8.55 14.29
N ARG A 17 -4.23 8.64 13.66
CA ARG A 17 -5.38 9.43 14.13
C ARG A 17 -6.51 8.52 14.55
N ARG A 18 -7.23 8.94 15.60
CA ARG A 18 -8.56 8.42 15.95
C ARG A 18 -9.46 9.60 16.17
N GLU A 19 -10.30 9.93 15.19
CA GLU A 19 -11.09 11.15 15.21
C GLU A 19 -12.35 11.04 14.36
N THR A 20 -13.35 11.84 14.72
CA THR A 20 -14.59 11.98 13.97
C THR A 20 -14.86 13.45 13.74
N TRP A 21 -15.20 13.83 12.50
CA TRP A 21 -15.55 15.21 12.17
C TRP A 21 -16.60 15.29 11.07
N ILE A 22 -17.32 16.41 11.04
CA ILE A 22 -18.28 16.73 9.99
C ILE A 22 -17.57 17.66 8.98
N THR A 23 -17.33 17.17 7.78
CA THR A 23 -16.72 17.97 6.69
C THR A 23 -17.76 18.67 5.82
N ASP A 24 -18.97 18.16 5.82
CA ASP A 24 -20.08 18.64 4.99
C ASP A 24 -21.19 19.17 5.90
N THR A 25 -21.51 20.44 5.73
CA THR A 25 -22.54 21.12 6.53
C THR A 25 -23.94 21.00 5.94
N ARG A 26 -24.11 20.24 4.84
CA ARG A 26 -25.42 20.00 4.25
C ARG A 26 -26.29 19.14 5.18
N PRO A 27 -27.61 19.38 5.26
CA PRO A 27 -28.51 18.54 6.02
C PRO A 27 -28.37 17.07 5.61
N GLY A 28 -28.19 16.15 6.58
CA GLY A 28 -28.05 14.71 6.32
C GLY A 28 -26.63 14.26 5.95
N ALA A 29 -25.62 15.13 5.98
CA ALA A 29 -24.25 14.72 5.74
C ALA A 29 -23.73 13.81 6.86
N SER A 30 -23.18 12.65 6.48
CA SER A 30 -22.59 11.72 7.42
C SER A 30 -21.21 12.21 7.91
N PRO A 31 -20.87 11.98 9.18
CA PRO A 31 -19.53 12.29 9.68
C PRO A 31 -18.46 11.47 8.98
N THR A 32 -17.29 12.04 8.84
CA THR A 32 -16.09 11.29 8.49
C THR A 32 -15.50 10.70 9.77
N VAL A 33 -15.36 9.39 9.80
CA VAL A 33 -14.81 8.65 10.95
C VAL A 33 -13.48 8.04 10.56
N VAL A 34 -12.44 8.31 11.34
CA VAL A 34 -11.17 7.58 11.36
C VAL A 34 -11.10 6.83 12.66
N ASN A 35 -11.26 5.53 12.61
CA ASN A 35 -11.22 4.62 13.74
C ASN A 35 -10.41 3.38 13.36
N PRO A 36 -9.08 3.44 13.44
CA PRO A 36 -8.23 2.31 13.14
C PRO A 36 -8.31 1.25 14.25
N ASP A 37 -7.98 0.00 13.90
CA ASP A 37 -7.79 -1.08 14.87
C ASP A 37 -6.57 -0.80 15.74
N VAL A 38 -5.49 -0.31 15.13
CA VAL A 38 -4.25 0.05 15.81
C VAL A 38 -3.91 1.52 15.57
N LEU A 39 -3.73 2.26 16.66
CA LEU A 39 -3.27 3.65 16.61
C LEU A 39 -1.75 3.66 16.58
N ALA A 40 -1.17 3.89 15.40
CA ALA A 40 0.28 3.89 15.23
C ALA A 40 0.73 4.72 14.02
N ASP A 41 1.99 5.14 14.05
CA ASP A 41 2.67 5.77 12.93
C ASP A 41 3.19 4.69 11.97
N PHE A 42 2.93 4.85 10.68
CA PHE A 42 3.40 3.92 9.65
C PHE A 42 4.93 3.84 9.56
N SER A 43 5.65 4.85 10.07
CA SER A 43 7.11 4.86 10.13
C SER A 43 7.69 4.10 11.33
N ASN A 44 6.82 3.58 12.21
CA ASN A 44 7.18 2.77 13.37
C ASN A 44 6.00 1.86 13.75
N LEU A 45 5.84 0.76 13.04
CA LEU A 45 4.71 -0.16 13.21
C LEU A 45 4.92 -1.07 14.44
N PRO A 46 3.91 -1.21 15.33
CA PRO A 46 4.01 -2.01 16.54
C PRO A 46 3.80 -3.52 16.28
N PHE A 47 4.35 -4.03 15.19
CA PHE A 47 4.23 -5.44 14.83
C PHE A 47 5.61 -6.09 14.73
N PRO A 48 5.72 -7.39 15.07
CA PRO A 48 6.95 -8.15 14.82
C PRO A 48 7.29 -8.21 13.33
N ASP A 49 8.54 -8.52 13.05
CA ASP A 49 9.02 -8.80 11.71
C ASP A 49 8.23 -9.99 11.11
N ASN A 50 8.06 -9.99 9.79
CA ASN A 50 7.46 -11.11 9.07
C ASN A 50 6.05 -11.51 9.56
N SER A 51 5.22 -10.54 9.95
CA SER A 51 3.88 -10.77 10.50
C SER A 51 2.82 -11.00 9.42
N PHE A 52 2.89 -10.28 8.31
CA PHE A 52 1.80 -10.20 7.33
C PHE A 52 2.17 -10.75 5.95
N PRO A 53 1.30 -11.51 5.30
CA PRO A 53 1.53 -11.94 3.91
C PRO A 53 1.24 -10.82 2.90
N LEU A 54 0.44 -9.83 3.28
CA LEU A 54 0.04 -8.69 2.46
C LEU A 54 0.04 -7.42 3.31
N VAL A 55 0.66 -6.36 2.79
CA VAL A 55 0.57 -5.01 3.34
C VAL A 55 0.05 -4.07 2.25
N ILE A 56 -0.87 -3.17 2.62
CA ILE A 56 -1.33 -2.10 1.74
C ILE A 56 -0.86 -0.79 2.34
N PHE A 57 0.00 -0.08 1.61
CA PHE A 57 0.57 1.20 2.02
C PHE A 57 -0.04 2.32 1.19
N ASP A 58 -0.97 3.08 1.80
CA ASP A 58 -1.64 4.26 1.22
C ASP A 58 -1.35 5.49 2.10
N PRO A 59 -0.09 5.97 2.15
CA PRO A 59 0.26 7.11 2.99
C PRO A 59 -0.38 8.40 2.47
N PRO A 60 -0.44 9.45 3.30
CA PRO A 60 -0.75 10.79 2.82
C PRO A 60 0.19 11.18 1.67
N HIS A 61 -0.37 11.79 0.62
CA HIS A 61 0.39 12.21 -0.56
C HIS A 61 0.49 13.73 -0.70
N LEU A 62 -0.04 14.47 0.27
CA LEU A 62 -0.05 15.93 0.28
C LEU A 62 1.15 16.45 1.09
N VAL A 63 2.05 17.17 0.44
CA VAL A 63 3.25 17.74 1.06
C VAL A 63 3.24 19.28 1.10
N ARG A 64 2.41 19.91 0.28
CA ARG A 64 2.38 21.37 0.08
C ARG A 64 1.12 22.05 0.61
N ASN A 65 0.18 21.33 1.16
CA ASN A 65 -1.09 21.90 1.59
C ASN A 65 -0.99 22.60 2.96
N GLY A 66 -1.64 23.76 3.07
CA GLY A 66 -1.80 24.44 4.34
C GLY A 66 -2.57 23.58 5.37
N LYS A 67 -2.21 23.72 6.64
CA LYS A 67 -2.67 22.91 7.80
C LYS A 67 -4.21 22.79 7.96
N GLN A 68 -5.00 23.53 7.18
CA GLN A 68 -6.48 23.56 7.31
C GLN A 68 -7.22 23.19 6.02
N SER A 69 -6.56 22.62 5.01
CA SER A 69 -7.28 22.21 3.82
C SER A 69 -8.20 21.03 4.12
N ARG A 70 -9.40 21.00 3.49
CA ARG A 70 -10.34 19.85 3.59
C ARG A 70 -9.65 18.53 3.22
N MET A 71 -8.73 18.57 2.28
CA MET A 71 -7.98 17.41 1.82
C MET A 71 -7.00 16.91 2.88
N SER A 72 -6.23 17.81 3.53
CA SER A 72 -5.31 17.46 4.63
C SER A 72 -6.08 16.87 5.82
N ARG A 73 -7.26 17.40 6.14
CA ARG A 73 -8.10 16.83 7.21
C ARG A 73 -8.61 15.44 6.87
N LYS A 74 -8.98 15.20 5.61
CA LYS A 74 -9.56 13.91 5.18
C LYS A 74 -8.51 12.82 5.00
N TYR A 75 -7.37 13.14 4.42
CA TYR A 75 -6.36 12.15 4.01
C TYR A 75 -5.07 12.22 4.82
N GLY A 76 -4.93 13.22 5.70
CA GLY A 76 -3.66 13.55 6.34
C GLY A 76 -2.74 14.33 5.41
N ASP A 77 -1.64 14.79 5.95
CA ASP A 77 -0.55 15.45 5.25
C ASP A 77 0.79 14.95 5.79
N LEU A 78 1.79 14.93 4.93
CA LEU A 78 3.16 14.63 5.31
C LEU A 78 3.82 15.93 5.78
N LYS A 79 4.21 15.99 7.05
CA LYS A 79 4.84 17.16 7.68
C LYS A 79 6.34 16.97 7.80
N GLY A 80 7.09 18.07 7.74
CA GLY A 80 8.54 18.03 7.93
C GLY A 80 9.26 17.32 6.79
N ASP A 81 10.20 16.43 7.14
CA ASP A 81 10.93 15.64 6.15
C ASP A 81 10.08 14.46 5.67
N TRP A 82 9.21 14.74 4.71
CA TRP A 82 8.32 13.75 4.13
C TRP A 82 9.08 12.61 3.43
N ARG A 83 10.30 12.88 2.90
CA ARG A 83 11.12 11.86 2.25
C ARG A 83 11.57 10.82 3.27
N GLU A 84 12.04 11.28 4.41
CA GLU A 84 12.44 10.41 5.51
C GLU A 84 11.26 9.61 6.06
N MET A 85 10.09 10.23 6.20
CA MET A 85 8.88 9.55 6.65
C MET A 85 8.47 8.43 5.69
N ILE A 86 8.42 8.69 4.40
CA ILE A 86 8.06 7.67 3.39
C ILE A 86 9.13 6.60 3.30
N ARG A 87 10.42 6.94 3.39
CA ARG A 87 11.51 5.95 3.41
C ARG A 87 11.38 5.00 4.59
N LYS A 88 11.12 5.52 5.79
CA LYS A 88 10.84 4.70 6.98
C LYS A 88 9.58 3.86 6.81
N GLY A 89 8.52 4.43 6.24
CA GLY A 89 7.28 3.71 5.96
C GLY A 89 7.50 2.51 5.05
N PHE A 90 8.28 2.65 3.97
CA PHE A 90 8.65 1.52 3.14
C PHE A 90 9.46 0.47 3.93
N ALA A 91 10.46 0.91 4.69
CA ALA A 91 11.28 0.00 5.50
C ALA A 91 10.40 -0.80 6.48
N GLU A 92 9.48 -0.15 7.18
CA GLU A 92 8.55 -0.80 8.10
C GLU A 92 7.59 -1.75 7.38
N CYS A 93 7.03 -1.35 6.23
CA CYS A 93 6.19 -2.23 5.42
C CYS A 93 6.94 -3.51 5.03
N PHE A 94 8.17 -3.39 4.56
CA PHE A 94 8.99 -4.55 4.20
C PHE A 94 9.44 -5.36 5.43
N ARG A 95 9.68 -4.71 6.57
CA ARG A 95 10.03 -5.41 7.82
C ARG A 95 8.89 -6.33 8.27
N VAL A 96 7.67 -5.80 8.32
CA VAL A 96 6.52 -6.56 8.80
C VAL A 96 5.94 -7.55 7.78
N LEU A 97 6.29 -7.44 6.50
CA LEU A 97 5.94 -8.43 5.48
C LEU A 97 6.70 -9.73 5.71
N LYS A 98 6.01 -10.86 5.54
CA LYS A 98 6.65 -12.18 5.45
C LYS A 98 7.55 -12.26 4.21
N PRO A 99 8.58 -13.13 4.22
CA PRO A 99 9.27 -13.49 2.98
C PRO A 99 8.24 -13.86 1.89
N GLU A 100 8.48 -13.43 0.66
CA GLU A 100 7.56 -13.60 -0.48
C GLU A 100 6.19 -12.91 -0.32
N GLY A 101 6.02 -12.13 0.75
CA GLY A 101 4.82 -11.32 0.97
C GLY A 101 4.72 -10.16 -0.02
N THR A 102 3.51 -9.68 -0.20
CA THR A 102 3.16 -8.66 -1.19
C THR A 102 2.92 -7.31 -0.53
N LEU A 103 3.60 -6.24 -1.01
CA LEU A 103 3.28 -4.86 -0.71
C LEU A 103 2.50 -4.26 -1.87
N VAL A 104 1.31 -3.76 -1.60
CA VAL A 104 0.54 -2.90 -2.52
C VAL A 104 0.71 -1.47 -2.08
N PHE A 105 1.39 -0.67 -2.89
CA PHE A 105 1.62 0.75 -2.64
C PHE A 105 0.72 1.60 -3.52
N LYS A 106 0.01 2.53 -2.91
CA LYS A 106 -0.82 3.50 -3.63
C LYS A 106 -0.25 4.90 -3.45
N TRP A 107 -0.09 5.62 -4.55
CA TRP A 107 0.38 7.00 -4.55
C TRP A 107 -0.42 7.87 -5.51
N ASN A 108 -0.74 9.09 -5.10
CA ASN A 108 -1.29 10.10 -6.00
C ASN A 108 -0.23 11.17 -6.24
N GLU A 109 0.24 11.31 -7.48
CA GLU A 109 1.30 12.26 -7.87
C GLU A 109 0.79 13.70 -8.07
N LEU A 110 -0.01 14.20 -7.13
CA LEU A 110 -0.49 15.57 -7.17
C LEU A 110 0.64 16.55 -6.88
N ASP A 111 1.38 16.33 -5.81
CA ASP A 111 2.45 17.20 -5.32
C ASP A 111 3.85 16.67 -5.66
N VAL A 112 4.01 15.36 -5.64
CA VAL A 112 5.28 14.64 -5.82
C VAL A 112 5.10 13.51 -6.80
N SER A 113 6.02 13.38 -7.74
CA SER A 113 5.96 12.31 -8.75
C SER A 113 6.16 10.93 -8.14
N VAL A 114 5.54 9.92 -8.75
CA VAL A 114 5.73 8.53 -8.33
C VAL A 114 7.18 8.08 -8.47
N ALA A 115 7.90 8.56 -9.48
CA ALA A 115 9.32 8.25 -9.67
C ALA A 115 10.18 8.72 -8.50
N GLU A 116 9.92 9.92 -7.97
CA GLU A 116 10.63 10.47 -6.82
C GLU A 116 10.36 9.65 -5.55
N VAL A 117 9.12 9.21 -5.36
CA VAL A 117 8.76 8.37 -4.21
C VAL A 117 9.33 6.96 -4.31
N MET A 118 9.33 6.36 -5.50
CA MET A 118 9.94 5.06 -5.73
C MET A 118 11.46 5.04 -5.46
N ALA A 119 12.14 6.17 -5.62
CA ALA A 119 13.57 6.31 -5.31
C ALA A 119 13.88 6.26 -3.81
N LEU A 120 12.87 6.30 -2.94
CA LEU A 120 13.03 6.26 -1.48
C LEU A 120 13.13 4.84 -0.91
N THR A 121 13.00 3.82 -1.75
CA THR A 121 13.20 2.42 -1.36
C THR A 121 14.15 1.74 -2.35
N PRO A 122 15.02 0.82 -1.89
CA PRO A 122 15.86 0.01 -2.79
C PRO A 122 15.05 -1.02 -3.58
N GLU A 123 13.84 -1.34 -3.11
CA GLU A 123 12.98 -2.35 -3.74
C GLU A 123 12.36 -1.80 -5.02
N ARG A 124 12.13 -2.70 -5.98
CA ARG A 124 11.51 -2.35 -7.26
C ARG A 124 10.13 -3.00 -7.36
N PRO A 125 9.11 -2.26 -7.85
CA PRO A 125 7.82 -2.86 -8.06
C PRO A 125 7.88 -3.94 -9.14
N LEU A 126 7.17 -5.03 -8.92
CA LEU A 126 7.02 -6.12 -9.88
C LEU A 126 6.04 -5.74 -10.98
N VAL A 127 4.94 -5.11 -10.61
CA VAL A 127 3.90 -4.65 -11.53
C VAL A 127 3.29 -3.34 -11.04
N GLY A 128 2.63 -2.63 -11.94
CA GLY A 128 1.88 -1.41 -11.62
C GLY A 128 0.80 -1.14 -12.66
N ASN A 129 -0.16 -0.28 -12.32
CA ASN A 129 -1.18 0.11 -13.28
C ASN A 129 -0.62 1.08 -14.32
N ARG A 130 -1.04 0.89 -15.57
CA ARG A 130 -0.89 1.91 -16.60
C ARG A 130 -1.92 3.00 -16.35
N LYS A 131 -1.49 4.19 -15.94
CA LYS A 131 -2.42 5.27 -15.66
C LYS A 131 -2.99 5.88 -16.95
N PRO A 132 -4.30 6.18 -17.00
CA PRO A 132 -4.85 7.07 -18.01
C PRO A 132 -4.27 8.48 -17.87
N ALA A 133 -4.20 9.26 -18.94
CA ALA A 133 -3.70 10.64 -18.91
C ALA A 133 -4.42 11.54 -17.88
N THR A 134 -5.67 11.22 -17.55
CA THR A 134 -6.53 11.95 -16.60
C THR A 134 -6.35 11.51 -15.14
N SER A 135 -5.69 10.38 -14.87
CA SER A 135 -5.48 9.88 -13.51
C SER A 135 -4.07 10.18 -13.01
N LYS A 136 -3.97 10.67 -11.78
CA LYS A 136 -2.69 10.86 -11.07
C LYS A 136 -2.41 9.76 -10.05
N THR A 137 -3.26 8.74 -9.98
CA THR A 137 -3.13 7.65 -9.00
C THR A 137 -2.40 6.47 -9.60
N HIS A 138 -1.37 6.04 -8.89
CA HIS A 138 -0.58 4.85 -9.17
C HIS A 138 -0.86 3.78 -8.14
N TRP A 139 -0.89 2.54 -8.61
CA TRP A 139 -0.90 1.33 -7.81
C TRP A 139 0.31 0.51 -8.21
N LEU A 140 1.18 0.26 -7.27
CA LEU A 140 2.41 -0.47 -7.48
C LEU A 140 2.43 -1.68 -6.55
N VAL A 141 2.84 -2.82 -7.09
CA VAL A 141 2.92 -4.08 -6.35
C VAL A 141 4.39 -4.49 -6.26
N TYR A 142 4.84 -4.71 -5.03
CA TYR A 142 6.18 -5.21 -4.73
C TYR A 142 6.05 -6.61 -4.13
N LEU A 143 7.06 -7.41 -4.36
CA LEU A 143 7.22 -8.71 -3.71
C LEU A 143 8.46 -8.64 -2.82
N LYS A 144 8.31 -8.98 -1.53
CA LYS A 144 9.46 -9.07 -0.64
C LYS A 144 10.33 -10.26 -1.07
N PRO A 145 11.65 -10.08 -1.25
CA PRO A 145 12.55 -11.19 -1.52
C PRO A 145 12.42 -12.29 -0.45
N ASN A 146 12.79 -13.52 -0.80
CA ASN A 146 12.94 -14.58 0.20
C ASN A 146 14.19 -14.31 1.06
N ASP A 147 14.32 -15.01 2.18
CA ASP A 147 15.43 -14.82 3.13
C ASP A 147 16.82 -15.13 2.54
N ARG A 148 16.88 -15.76 1.36
CA ARG A 148 18.12 -16.05 0.64
C ARG A 148 18.54 -14.97 -0.34
N GLY A 149 17.70 -13.93 -0.52
CA GLY A 149 17.91 -12.91 -1.54
C GLY A 149 17.79 -13.42 -2.98
N GLU A 150 17.41 -14.67 -3.15
CA GLU A 150 17.27 -15.31 -4.45
C GLU A 150 15.89 -15.05 -5.04
N ARG A 151 15.85 -14.88 -6.35
CA ARG A 151 14.56 -14.94 -7.06
C ARG A 151 14.08 -16.40 -7.00
N PRO A 152 12.77 -16.63 -6.78
CA PRO A 152 12.23 -17.98 -6.91
C PRO A 152 12.64 -18.56 -8.26
N GLU A 153 13.10 -19.82 -8.25
CA GLU A 153 13.42 -20.51 -9.49
C GLU A 153 12.25 -20.38 -10.46
N ARG A 154 12.59 -20.06 -11.71
CA ARG A 154 11.55 -20.05 -12.75
C ARG A 154 10.95 -21.46 -12.81
N ILE A 155 9.68 -21.55 -12.47
CA ILE A 155 8.92 -22.77 -12.70
C ILE A 155 8.94 -23.00 -14.21
N THR A 156 9.81 -23.89 -14.68
CA THR A 156 9.77 -24.38 -16.05
C THR A 156 8.48 -25.21 -16.15
N PRO A 157 7.52 -24.85 -17.03
CA PRO A 157 6.35 -25.72 -17.23
C PRO A 157 6.87 -27.13 -17.56
N GLY A 158 6.54 -28.10 -16.72
CA GLY A 158 6.88 -29.50 -17.02
C GLY A 158 6.36 -29.85 -18.41
N ALA A 159 7.18 -30.51 -19.21
CA ALA A 159 6.72 -31.06 -20.46
C ALA A 159 5.50 -31.93 -20.16
N HIS A 160 4.32 -31.49 -20.58
CA HIS A 160 3.14 -32.35 -20.55
C HIS A 160 3.49 -33.56 -21.43
N GLU A 161 3.72 -34.70 -20.81
CA GLU A 161 3.71 -35.99 -21.51
C GLU A 161 2.41 -36.07 -22.31
N LYS A 162 2.55 -36.02 -23.63
CA LYS A 162 1.44 -36.27 -24.54
C LYS A 162 1.02 -37.70 -24.30
N GLY A 163 -0.02 -37.90 -23.47
CA GLY A 163 -0.67 -39.19 -23.31
C GLY A 163 -1.07 -39.72 -24.68
N ASN A 164 -0.45 -40.81 -25.06
CA ASN A 164 -0.70 -41.53 -26.30
C ASN A 164 -2.13 -42.08 -26.20
N CYS A 165 -3.08 -41.43 -26.86
CA CYS A 165 -4.43 -41.94 -27.02
C CYS A 165 -4.39 -43.00 -28.12
N GLU A 166 -4.05 -44.26 -27.78
CA GLU A 166 -4.23 -45.37 -28.68
C GLU A 166 -5.72 -45.57 -28.91
N ARG A 167 -6.16 -45.25 -30.12
CA ARG A 167 -7.50 -45.67 -30.62
C ARG A 167 -7.41 -47.14 -30.96
N SER A 168 -8.02 -47.98 -30.12
CA SER A 168 -8.33 -49.33 -30.49
C SER A 168 -9.54 -49.33 -31.45
N LEU A 169 -9.38 -49.97 -32.59
CA LEU A 169 -10.40 -50.25 -33.58
C LEU A 169 -11.34 -51.38 -33.08
#